data_faf0d659f9dafd06f24eb3c75e23de07
#
_entry.id   faf0d659f9dafd06f24eb3c75e23de07
#
_cell.length_a   1.000
_cell.length_b   1.000
_cell.length_c   1.000
_cell.angle_alpha   90.00
_cell.angle_beta   90.00
_cell.angle_gamma   90.00
#
_symmetry.space_group_name_H-M   'P 1'
#
loop_
_entity.id
_entity.type
_entity.pdbx_description
1 polymer ?
#
loop_
_entity_poly.entity_id
_entity_poly.type
_entity_poly.pdbx_seq_one_letter_code
_entity_poly.pdbx_strand_id
1 'polypeptide(L)'
;MKATKKKIVALMTVAVMAAALLMSAVSLMPKPAFAETTADFATPAGYNDNDYQKLVVFMETVNSSGVKNGEAINPGVYTPEDPATWLYSVEYPWGTTSYGAYWEEIDGEMHFVALDNGFSCRLEGNIDFSECEYLGSVFLSGCDIPSANFSFCLGLNAIHIAYANLESINVSCCYNMVQFDAFGNNLNSDGIVGLADCGAIEVLNVSDNPEIEDLDISAFDLQLRILNVNNTGIGDDDIDFTRLRSVNEINITGTNITRVDMRNSECITALTCRDLPLEYLKLPTCDSNLQIDCANTGITELDVTGCTGLYQLNCSNNPIRELDFTNCPWMQFVIANDCELETLNLAGCDKLIAVECMNNNLTEIDVSAACELAQFYCTGNMLTNIFWHVNNEWDGEYIVSLESEGNGYVAVGFEVDPETWGAINFFEAVPQEGYRFVNWVDTDGNEISTDPRYEYEPRNAYEMIAVFVPDGSEPVVTEEPTEPVVTDEPTEPIVTDEPTEPITPDVPATGAVSLSVLGVAAILAGGIAVSKRKH
;
A
#
# COMPACT_ATOMS: atom_id res chain seq x y z
N MET A 1 28.39 -35.22 -28.46
CA MET A 1 28.57 -33.93 -29.17
C MET A 1 27.80 -33.80 -30.49
N LYS A 2 27.81 -34.80 -31.43
CA LYS A 2 27.05 -34.67 -32.70
C LYS A 2 25.53 -34.77 -32.54
N ALA A 3 25.01 -35.51 -31.55
CA ALA A 3 23.58 -35.62 -31.28
C ALA A 3 22.98 -34.39 -30.59
N THR A 4 23.77 -33.71 -29.75
CA THR A 4 23.36 -32.51 -29.04
C THR A 4 23.28 -31.32 -30.00
N LYS A 5 24.23 -31.16 -30.94
CA LYS A 5 24.16 -30.11 -31.97
C LYS A 5 22.95 -30.27 -32.90
N LYS A 6 22.55 -31.52 -33.25
CA LYS A 6 21.35 -31.75 -34.07
C LYS A 6 20.05 -31.39 -33.33
N LYS A 7 19.99 -31.59 -32.01
CA LYS A 7 18.82 -31.19 -31.21
C LYS A 7 18.72 -29.67 -31.06
N ILE A 8 19.86 -28.99 -30.88
CA ILE A 8 19.88 -27.51 -30.76
C ILE A 8 19.48 -26.85 -32.10
N VAL A 9 19.98 -27.37 -33.23
CA VAL A 9 19.60 -26.87 -34.57
C VAL A 9 18.11 -27.14 -34.85
N ALA A 10 17.57 -28.29 -34.43
CA ALA A 10 16.16 -28.60 -34.58
C ALA A 10 15.27 -27.72 -33.70
N LEU A 11 15.68 -27.40 -32.46
CA LEU A 11 14.97 -26.43 -31.60
C LEU A 11 14.98 -25.02 -32.17
N MET A 12 16.14 -24.54 -32.68
CA MET A 12 16.23 -23.22 -33.34
C MET A 12 15.38 -23.16 -34.61
N THR A 13 15.31 -24.27 -35.40
CA THR A 13 14.46 -24.28 -36.61
C THR A 13 12.97 -24.26 -36.26
N VAL A 14 12.56 -24.91 -35.18
CA VAL A 14 11.17 -24.89 -34.69
C VAL A 14 10.82 -23.51 -34.12
N ALA A 15 11.74 -22.86 -33.41
CA ALA A 15 11.54 -21.51 -32.89
C ALA A 15 11.42 -20.46 -34.02
N VAL A 16 12.26 -20.57 -35.07
CA VAL A 16 12.16 -19.70 -36.26
C VAL A 16 10.88 -19.96 -37.07
N MET A 17 10.43 -21.21 -37.16
CA MET A 17 9.16 -21.53 -37.83
C MET A 17 7.94 -21.10 -37.00
N ALA A 18 8.01 -21.17 -35.68
CA ALA A 18 6.97 -20.65 -34.79
C ALA A 18 6.90 -19.11 -34.87
N ALA A 19 8.05 -18.43 -34.90
CA ALA A 19 8.10 -16.98 -35.10
C ALA A 19 7.54 -16.56 -36.47
N ALA A 20 7.85 -17.31 -37.54
CA ALA A 20 7.30 -17.05 -38.88
C ALA A 20 5.79 -17.31 -38.99
N LEU A 21 5.25 -18.27 -38.23
CA LEU A 21 3.81 -18.54 -38.12
C LEU A 21 3.09 -17.46 -37.27
N LEU A 22 3.71 -16.99 -36.20
CA LEU A 22 3.23 -15.85 -35.40
C LEU A 22 3.22 -14.55 -36.22
N MET A 23 4.26 -14.28 -37.02
CA MET A 23 4.27 -13.12 -37.93
C MET A 23 3.12 -13.16 -38.95
N SER A 24 2.69 -14.35 -39.39
CA SER A 24 1.53 -14.48 -40.29
C SER A 24 0.19 -14.34 -39.59
N ALA A 25 0.12 -14.65 -38.29
CA ALA A 25 -1.10 -14.48 -37.48
C ALA A 25 -1.30 -13.01 -37.03
N VAL A 26 -0.20 -12.34 -36.67
CA VAL A 26 -0.21 -10.89 -36.30
C VAL A 26 -0.61 -9.99 -37.50
N SER A 27 -0.33 -10.41 -38.74
CA SER A 27 -0.77 -9.69 -39.94
C SER A 27 -2.28 -9.82 -40.23
N LEU A 28 -3.01 -10.67 -39.49
CA LEU A 28 -4.45 -10.90 -39.62
C LEU A 28 -5.29 -10.24 -38.50
N MET A 29 -4.65 -9.67 -37.48
CA MET A 29 -5.35 -8.86 -36.48
C MET A 29 -5.79 -7.54 -37.11
N PRO A 30 -7.00 -7.03 -36.80
CA PRO A 30 -7.39 -5.70 -37.22
C PRO A 30 -6.39 -4.71 -36.63
N LYS A 31 -5.52 -4.15 -37.48
CA LYS A 31 -4.67 -3.03 -37.06
C LYS A 31 -5.58 -1.96 -36.51
N PRO A 32 -5.38 -1.45 -35.28
CA PRO A 32 -6.02 -0.21 -34.90
C PRO A 32 -5.76 0.77 -36.03
N ALA A 33 -6.79 1.51 -36.43
CA ALA A 33 -6.69 2.42 -37.57
C ALA A 33 -5.78 3.59 -37.17
N PHE A 34 -4.46 3.36 -37.25
CA PHE A 34 -3.51 4.45 -37.28
C PHE A 34 -3.80 5.21 -38.57
N ALA A 35 -4.25 6.46 -38.47
CA ALA A 35 -4.33 7.33 -39.62
C ALA A 35 -2.92 7.40 -40.19
N GLU A 36 -2.70 6.84 -41.39
CA GLU A 36 -1.46 7.03 -42.16
C GLU A 36 -1.34 8.53 -42.48
N THR A 37 -0.83 9.30 -41.54
CA THR A 37 -0.28 10.61 -41.80
C THR A 37 1.13 10.37 -42.31
N THR A 38 1.29 10.08 -43.61
CA THR A 38 2.58 10.13 -44.28
C THR A 38 3.02 11.59 -44.28
N ALA A 39 3.74 12.02 -43.28
CA ALA A 39 4.59 13.18 -43.38
C ALA A 39 5.79 12.73 -44.21
N ASP A 40 5.89 13.19 -45.48
CA ASP A 40 7.02 12.90 -46.38
C ASP A 40 8.27 13.66 -45.91
N PHE A 41 8.79 13.32 -44.70
CA PHE A 41 10.10 13.80 -44.28
C PHE A 41 11.14 12.80 -44.74
N ALA A 42 12.16 13.28 -45.47
CA ALA A 42 13.29 12.45 -45.85
C ALA A 42 14.15 12.20 -44.60
N THR A 43 14.46 10.93 -44.33
CA THR A 43 15.34 10.56 -43.20
C THR A 43 16.70 11.27 -43.35
N PRO A 44 17.16 12.01 -42.32
CA PRO A 44 18.48 12.64 -42.35
C PRO A 44 19.60 11.60 -42.49
N ALA A 45 20.70 12.00 -43.19
CA ALA A 45 21.81 11.09 -43.40
C ALA A 45 22.43 10.63 -42.06
N GLY A 46 22.61 9.32 -41.93
CA GLY A 46 23.17 8.71 -40.74
C GLY A 46 22.16 8.28 -39.68
N TYR A 47 20.88 8.53 -39.90
CA TYR A 47 19.79 8.05 -39.01
C TYR A 47 19.13 6.80 -39.59
N ASN A 48 18.71 5.89 -38.73
CA ASN A 48 17.93 4.73 -39.12
C ASN A 48 16.54 5.16 -39.63
N ASP A 49 16.16 4.64 -40.81
CA ASP A 49 14.95 5.08 -41.50
C ASP A 49 13.67 4.73 -40.73
N ASN A 50 13.54 3.49 -40.22
CA ASN A 50 12.37 3.07 -39.47
C ASN A 50 12.16 3.91 -38.20
N ASP A 51 13.21 4.08 -37.40
CA ASP A 51 13.18 4.81 -36.15
C ASP A 51 12.81 6.28 -36.35
N TYR A 52 13.44 6.91 -37.37
CA TYR A 52 13.15 8.30 -37.70
C TYR A 52 11.70 8.49 -38.19
N GLN A 53 11.24 7.68 -39.17
CA GLN A 53 9.90 7.82 -39.74
C GLN A 53 8.79 7.65 -38.69
N LYS A 54 8.92 6.72 -37.78
CA LYS A 54 7.94 6.50 -36.73
C LYS A 54 7.93 7.62 -35.70
N LEU A 55 9.10 8.05 -35.25
CA LEU A 55 9.20 9.09 -34.24
C LEU A 55 8.82 10.47 -34.80
N VAL A 56 9.20 10.83 -36.07
CA VAL A 56 8.82 12.12 -36.66
C VAL A 56 7.30 12.28 -36.78
N VAL A 57 6.56 11.21 -37.09
CA VAL A 57 5.10 11.22 -37.14
C VAL A 57 4.53 11.59 -35.77
N PHE A 58 5.04 11.00 -34.70
CA PHE A 58 4.62 11.34 -33.34
C PHE A 58 5.03 12.78 -32.95
N MET A 59 6.24 13.23 -33.30
CA MET A 59 6.71 14.60 -33.02
C MET A 59 5.90 15.67 -33.75
N GLU A 60 5.43 15.37 -34.95
CA GLU A 60 4.63 16.29 -35.78
C GLU A 60 3.11 16.26 -35.40
N THR A 61 2.70 15.34 -34.53
CA THR A 61 1.33 15.31 -34.00
C THR A 61 1.02 16.61 -33.26
N VAL A 62 -0.11 17.24 -33.64
CA VAL A 62 -0.56 18.50 -33.05
C VAL A 62 -1.48 18.19 -31.88
N ASN A 63 -1.13 18.67 -30.71
CA ASN A 63 -1.91 18.49 -29.49
C ASN A 63 -3.17 19.37 -29.47
N SER A 64 -4.02 19.17 -28.47
CA SER A 64 -5.27 19.91 -28.24
C SER A 64 -5.12 21.44 -28.11
N SER A 65 -3.89 21.89 -27.80
CA SER A 65 -3.54 23.32 -27.71
C SER A 65 -3.04 23.88 -29.06
N GLY A 66 -2.98 23.08 -30.12
CA GLY A 66 -2.50 23.49 -31.43
C GLY A 66 -0.98 23.51 -31.58
N VAL A 67 -0.26 22.85 -30.66
CA VAL A 67 1.21 22.78 -30.62
C VAL A 67 1.65 21.37 -31.01
N LYS A 68 2.68 21.22 -31.84
CA LYS A 68 3.28 19.92 -32.16
C LYS A 68 3.99 19.32 -30.94
N ASN A 69 4.01 17.99 -30.81
CA ASN A 69 4.71 17.32 -29.72
C ASN A 69 6.20 17.71 -29.65
N GLY A 70 6.89 17.76 -30.78
CA GLY A 70 8.30 18.20 -30.82
C GLY A 70 8.50 19.64 -30.35
N GLU A 71 7.59 20.55 -30.70
CA GLU A 71 7.61 21.93 -30.23
C GLU A 71 7.24 22.02 -28.72
N ALA A 72 6.41 21.12 -28.22
CA ALA A 72 6.10 21.03 -26.79
C ALA A 72 7.32 20.55 -25.97
N ILE A 73 8.15 19.68 -26.55
CA ILE A 73 9.42 19.22 -25.95
C ILE A 73 10.46 20.34 -25.95
N ASN A 74 10.73 20.93 -27.12
CA ASN A 74 11.84 21.90 -27.31
C ASN A 74 11.36 23.19 -28.03
N PRO A 75 10.68 24.08 -27.31
CA PRO A 75 10.01 25.26 -27.86
C PRO A 75 10.97 26.20 -28.61
N GLY A 76 10.61 26.57 -29.85
CA GLY A 76 11.36 27.52 -30.67
C GLY A 76 12.68 26.99 -31.24
N VAL A 77 13.00 25.72 -31.00
CA VAL A 77 14.21 25.04 -31.48
C VAL A 77 13.89 23.84 -32.36
N TYR A 78 12.80 23.12 -32.01
CA TYR A 78 12.39 21.91 -32.72
C TYR A 78 12.28 22.11 -34.23
N THR A 79 12.89 21.21 -35.00
CA THR A 79 12.70 21.07 -36.45
C THR A 79 12.60 19.58 -36.81
N PRO A 80 11.65 19.19 -37.67
CA PRO A 80 11.45 17.77 -37.99
C PRO A 80 12.66 17.17 -38.75
N GLU A 81 13.38 17.96 -39.53
CA GLU A 81 14.52 17.49 -40.33
C GLU A 81 15.82 17.33 -39.52
N ASP A 82 15.86 17.81 -38.27
CA ASP A 82 17.05 17.72 -37.41
C ASP A 82 16.71 17.06 -36.05
N PRO A 83 16.85 15.71 -35.93
CA PRO A 83 16.59 14.99 -34.70
C PRO A 83 17.42 15.46 -33.49
N ALA A 84 18.53 16.15 -33.69
CA ALA A 84 19.29 16.74 -32.58
C ALA A 84 18.49 17.83 -31.84
N THR A 85 17.47 18.41 -32.47
CA THR A 85 16.55 19.39 -31.87
C THR A 85 15.40 18.78 -31.09
N TRP A 86 15.26 17.45 -31.07
CA TRP A 86 14.15 16.70 -30.40
C TRP A 86 14.46 16.38 -28.94
N LEU A 87 15.62 16.85 -28.45
CA LEU A 87 16.06 16.75 -27.08
C LEU A 87 16.15 18.14 -26.45
N TYR A 88 15.49 18.35 -25.32
CA TYR A 88 15.66 19.55 -24.53
C TYR A 88 16.57 19.28 -23.34
N SER A 89 17.54 20.19 -23.09
CA SER A 89 18.47 20.03 -21.97
C SER A 89 18.54 21.32 -21.15
N VAL A 90 18.48 21.15 -19.82
CA VAL A 90 18.61 22.25 -18.84
C VAL A 90 19.79 21.97 -17.94
N GLU A 91 20.67 22.96 -17.83
CA GLU A 91 21.77 22.91 -16.86
C GLU A 91 21.34 23.47 -15.51
N TYR A 92 21.52 22.69 -14.46
CA TYR A 92 21.34 23.07 -13.07
C TYR A 92 22.68 23.07 -12.35
N PRO A 93 22.81 23.75 -11.19
CA PRO A 93 24.05 23.73 -10.39
C PRO A 93 24.53 22.35 -9.97
N TRP A 94 23.61 21.35 -9.96
CA TRP A 94 23.86 19.96 -9.58
C TRP A 94 23.99 18.99 -10.78
N GLY A 95 23.83 19.46 -12.03
CA GLY A 95 23.95 18.64 -13.24
C GLY A 95 22.99 19.05 -14.36
N THR A 96 23.11 18.40 -15.51
CA THR A 96 22.23 18.58 -16.66
C THR A 96 21.09 17.58 -16.62
N THR A 97 19.85 18.05 -16.77
CA THR A 97 18.67 17.20 -16.98
C THR A 97 18.21 17.37 -18.43
N SER A 98 17.96 16.25 -19.10
CA SER A 98 17.48 16.24 -20.49
C SER A 98 16.22 15.40 -20.59
N TYR A 99 15.29 15.80 -21.47
CA TYR A 99 14.12 15.03 -21.86
C TYR A 99 13.79 15.26 -23.33
N GLY A 100 13.03 14.33 -23.93
CA GLY A 100 12.72 14.27 -25.36
C GLY A 100 13.17 12.95 -25.94
N ALA A 101 13.56 12.95 -27.21
CA ALA A 101 14.02 11.78 -27.92
C ALA A 101 15.54 11.63 -27.85
N TYR A 102 15.98 10.46 -27.41
CA TYR A 102 17.41 10.13 -27.31
C TYR A 102 17.83 9.24 -28.45
N TRP A 103 18.95 9.59 -29.06
CA TRP A 103 19.55 8.88 -30.18
C TRP A 103 20.97 8.43 -29.84
N GLU A 104 21.33 7.22 -30.25
CA GLU A 104 22.68 6.66 -30.06
C GLU A 104 23.21 6.08 -31.37
N GLU A 105 24.50 6.25 -31.63
CA GLU A 105 25.17 5.68 -32.80
C GLU A 105 25.47 4.19 -32.53
N ILE A 106 24.84 3.30 -33.31
CA ILE A 106 25.01 1.86 -33.22
C ILE A 106 25.30 1.36 -34.64
N ASP A 107 26.41 0.65 -34.82
CA ASP A 107 26.87 0.11 -36.13
C ASP A 107 26.98 1.14 -37.27
N GLY A 108 27.15 2.44 -36.93
CA GLY A 108 27.34 3.52 -37.89
C GLY A 108 26.04 4.23 -38.31
N GLU A 109 24.93 3.93 -37.68
CA GLU A 109 23.64 4.63 -37.80
C GLU A 109 23.18 5.15 -36.46
N MET A 110 22.44 6.26 -36.44
CA MET A 110 21.76 6.79 -35.25
C MET A 110 20.44 6.07 -35.06
N HIS A 111 20.30 5.41 -33.93
CA HIS A 111 19.08 4.68 -33.52
C HIS A 111 18.36 5.41 -32.41
N PHE A 112 17.03 5.36 -32.44
CA PHE A 112 16.17 5.84 -31.38
C PHE A 112 16.20 4.88 -30.17
N VAL A 113 16.71 5.38 -29.02
CA VAL A 113 16.93 4.53 -27.82
C VAL A 113 16.05 4.86 -26.64
N ALA A 114 15.51 6.07 -26.53
CA ALA A 114 14.58 6.41 -25.46
C ALA A 114 13.71 7.63 -25.78
N LEU A 115 12.52 7.69 -25.18
CA LEU A 115 11.65 8.86 -25.15
C LEU A 115 11.26 9.20 -23.71
N ASP A 116 11.44 10.46 -23.32
CA ASP A 116 11.09 10.95 -21.98
C ASP A 116 10.42 12.31 -22.11
N ASN A 117 9.21 12.47 -21.52
CA ASN A 117 8.49 13.75 -21.52
C ASN A 117 8.91 14.69 -20.36
N GLY A 118 9.83 14.29 -19.50
CA GLY A 118 10.36 15.08 -18.38
C GLY A 118 9.31 15.50 -17.35
N PHE A 119 8.14 14.85 -17.31
CA PHE A 119 6.96 15.22 -16.49
C PHE A 119 6.48 16.67 -16.70
N SER A 120 7.01 17.39 -17.69
CA SER A 120 6.76 18.82 -17.86
C SER A 120 6.00 19.16 -19.13
N CYS A 121 6.01 18.30 -20.14
CA CYS A 121 5.27 18.49 -21.39
C CYS A 121 4.21 17.41 -21.57
N ARG A 122 3.00 17.86 -21.89
CA ARG A 122 1.90 16.96 -22.26
C ARG A 122 1.99 16.67 -23.75
N LEU A 123 2.37 15.45 -24.10
CA LEU A 123 2.36 14.95 -25.46
C LEU A 123 1.02 14.27 -25.75
N GLU A 124 0.56 14.34 -26.98
CA GLU A 124 -0.76 13.81 -27.35
C GLU A 124 -0.68 12.98 -28.65
N GLY A 125 -1.57 12.00 -28.76
CA GLY A 125 -1.78 11.18 -29.96
C GLY A 125 -1.27 9.76 -29.83
N ASN A 126 -1.58 8.94 -30.83
CA ASN A 126 -1.21 7.55 -30.86
C ASN A 126 0.28 7.35 -31.13
N ILE A 127 0.88 6.34 -30.51
CA ILE A 127 2.27 5.95 -30.70
C ILE A 127 2.33 4.67 -31.54
N ASP A 128 3.15 4.68 -32.60
CA ASP A 128 3.61 3.48 -33.27
C ASP A 128 5.15 3.49 -33.35
N PHE A 129 5.79 2.86 -32.39
CA PHE A 129 7.25 2.65 -32.36
C PHE A 129 7.60 1.17 -32.60
N SER A 130 6.68 0.40 -33.21
CA SER A 130 6.94 -1.02 -33.53
C SER A 130 8.23 -1.17 -34.35
N GLU A 131 8.97 -2.25 -34.13
CA GLU A 131 10.22 -2.55 -34.82
C GLU A 131 11.37 -1.53 -34.61
N CYS A 132 11.26 -0.61 -33.61
CA CYS A 132 12.38 0.18 -33.14
C CYS A 132 13.29 -0.72 -32.29
N GLU A 133 14.19 -1.45 -32.93
CA GLU A 133 14.93 -2.58 -32.34
C GLU A 133 15.76 -2.17 -31.11
N TYR A 134 16.32 -0.96 -31.11
CA TYR A 134 17.20 -0.45 -30.06
C TYR A 134 16.48 0.45 -29.04
N LEU A 135 15.17 0.68 -29.20
CA LEU A 135 14.39 1.40 -28.19
C LEU A 135 14.45 0.67 -26.86
N GLY A 136 15.05 1.30 -25.86
CA GLY A 136 15.29 0.72 -24.54
C GLY A 136 14.28 1.15 -23.48
N SER A 137 13.79 2.41 -23.55
CA SER A 137 12.86 2.92 -22.54
C SER A 137 11.93 4.02 -23.05
N VAL A 138 10.72 4.06 -22.48
CA VAL A 138 9.70 5.08 -22.75
C VAL A 138 9.08 5.58 -21.45
N PHE A 139 9.14 6.89 -21.21
CA PHE A 139 8.58 7.57 -20.02
C PHE A 139 7.65 8.69 -20.48
N LEU A 140 6.32 8.48 -20.37
CA LEU A 140 5.28 9.37 -20.90
C LEU A 140 4.13 9.58 -19.90
N SER A 141 4.46 9.99 -18.67
CA SER A 141 3.44 10.23 -17.66
C SER A 141 2.69 11.54 -17.86
N GLY A 142 1.37 11.54 -17.63
CA GLY A 142 0.53 12.73 -17.73
C GLY A 142 0.30 13.22 -19.16
N CYS A 143 0.64 12.39 -20.17
CA CYS A 143 0.37 12.62 -21.58
C CYS A 143 -1.08 12.27 -21.96
N ASP A 144 -1.43 12.35 -23.23
CA ASP A 144 -2.71 11.91 -23.76
C ASP A 144 -2.45 10.96 -24.94
N ILE A 145 -2.23 9.68 -24.62
CA ILE A 145 -1.75 8.63 -25.52
C ILE A 145 -2.80 7.49 -25.52
N PRO A 146 -3.88 7.60 -26.30
CA PRO A 146 -4.95 6.59 -26.29
C PRO A 146 -4.48 5.20 -26.72
N SER A 147 -3.45 5.12 -27.58
CA SER A 147 -2.93 3.86 -28.09
C SER A 147 -1.43 3.89 -28.28
N ALA A 148 -0.74 2.81 -27.88
CA ALA A 148 0.70 2.66 -28.03
C ALA A 148 1.05 1.27 -28.60
N ASN A 149 1.93 1.25 -29.63
CA ASN A 149 2.44 0.03 -30.25
C ASN A 149 3.95 -0.03 -30.17
N PHE A 150 4.46 -0.98 -29.40
CA PHE A 150 5.89 -1.26 -29.21
C PHE A 150 6.26 -2.66 -29.71
N SER A 151 5.41 -3.31 -30.51
CA SER A 151 5.67 -4.67 -30.95
C SER A 151 7.02 -4.78 -31.67
N PHE A 152 7.77 -5.84 -31.37
CA PHE A 152 9.12 -6.09 -31.90
C PHE A 152 10.19 -5.06 -31.51
N CYS A 153 9.99 -4.28 -30.46
CA CYS A 153 11.04 -3.48 -29.84
C CYS A 153 11.94 -4.40 -28.98
N LEU A 154 12.89 -5.08 -29.61
CA LEU A 154 13.68 -6.12 -28.97
C LEU A 154 14.58 -5.59 -27.85
N GLY A 155 14.98 -4.32 -27.90
CA GLY A 155 15.77 -3.62 -26.89
C GLY A 155 14.94 -3.11 -25.70
N LEU A 156 13.61 -3.12 -25.80
CA LEU A 156 12.72 -2.46 -24.83
C LEU A 156 12.79 -3.16 -23.47
N ASN A 157 13.26 -2.40 -22.48
CA ASN A 157 13.47 -2.85 -21.11
C ASN A 157 12.46 -2.24 -20.13
N ALA A 158 12.04 -0.99 -20.39
CA ALA A 158 11.13 -0.28 -19.48
C ALA A 158 10.09 0.56 -20.22
N ILE A 159 8.84 0.43 -19.81
CA ILE A 159 7.75 1.32 -20.16
C ILE A 159 7.20 1.94 -18.87
N HIS A 160 7.01 3.26 -18.88
CA HIS A 160 6.31 4.01 -17.86
C HIS A 160 5.37 5.00 -18.54
N ILE A 161 4.08 4.62 -18.68
CA ILE A 161 3.02 5.41 -19.31
C ILE A 161 1.85 5.52 -18.33
N ALA A 162 2.00 6.41 -17.35
CA ALA A 162 1.03 6.60 -16.27
C ALA A 162 0.16 7.84 -16.51
N TYR A 163 -1.13 7.77 -16.17
CA TYR A 163 -2.08 8.88 -16.33
C TYR A 163 -2.10 9.46 -17.76
N ALA A 164 -2.08 8.59 -18.77
CA ALA A 164 -1.96 8.97 -20.17
C ALA A 164 -3.24 8.73 -21.00
N ASN A 165 -4.37 8.45 -20.36
CA ASN A 165 -5.62 8.05 -21.01
C ASN A 165 -5.47 6.83 -21.95
N LEU A 166 -4.50 5.94 -21.66
CA LEU A 166 -4.16 4.79 -22.49
C LEU A 166 -5.33 3.77 -22.49
N GLU A 167 -5.86 3.44 -23.65
CA GLU A 167 -6.92 2.46 -23.87
C GLU A 167 -6.36 1.13 -24.42
N SER A 168 -5.20 1.19 -25.11
CA SER A 168 -4.55 -0.01 -25.64
C SER A 168 -3.03 0.13 -25.75
N ILE A 169 -2.32 -0.99 -25.48
CA ILE A 169 -0.89 -1.11 -25.62
C ILE A 169 -0.50 -2.47 -26.20
N ASN A 170 0.40 -2.48 -27.19
CA ASN A 170 0.93 -3.70 -27.78
C ASN A 170 2.43 -3.82 -27.48
N VAL A 171 2.80 -4.83 -26.72
CA VAL A 171 4.18 -5.16 -26.33
C VAL A 171 4.62 -6.53 -26.86
N SER A 172 3.95 -7.04 -27.91
CA SER A 172 4.29 -8.34 -28.50
C SER A 172 5.76 -8.41 -28.89
N CYS A 173 6.42 -9.51 -28.54
CA CYS A 173 7.84 -9.76 -28.80
C CYS A 173 8.82 -8.81 -28.08
N CYS A 174 8.41 -8.10 -27.05
CA CYS A 174 9.34 -7.31 -26.20
C CYS A 174 9.98 -8.20 -25.13
N TYR A 175 10.76 -9.20 -25.55
CA TYR A 175 11.28 -10.26 -24.68
C TYR A 175 12.20 -9.82 -23.55
N ASN A 176 12.78 -8.62 -23.65
CA ASN A 176 13.73 -8.06 -22.67
C ASN A 176 13.08 -7.06 -21.71
N MET A 177 11.75 -6.91 -21.75
CA MET A 177 11.05 -6.00 -20.85
C MET A 177 11.15 -6.48 -19.40
N VAL A 178 11.69 -5.64 -18.52
CA VAL A 178 11.86 -5.85 -17.08
C VAL A 178 10.81 -5.08 -16.29
N GLN A 179 10.46 -3.88 -16.77
CA GLN A 179 9.49 -3.01 -16.10
C GLN A 179 8.35 -2.63 -17.05
N PHE A 180 7.14 -2.97 -16.65
CA PHE A 180 5.91 -2.54 -17.30
C PHE A 180 5.06 -1.76 -16.29
N ASP A 181 4.95 -0.45 -16.53
CA ASP A 181 4.22 0.47 -15.66
C ASP A 181 3.25 1.31 -16.51
N ALA A 182 1.95 1.04 -16.34
CA ALA A 182 0.87 1.68 -17.08
C ALA A 182 -0.31 2.05 -16.15
N PHE A 183 0.00 2.48 -14.92
CA PHE A 183 -1.04 2.76 -13.93
C PHE A 183 -1.85 4.03 -14.23
N GLY A 184 -3.09 4.08 -13.71
CA GLY A 184 -3.95 5.25 -13.85
C GLY A 184 -4.40 5.54 -15.28
N ASN A 185 -4.76 4.51 -16.03
CA ASN A 185 -5.18 4.60 -17.43
C ASN A 185 -6.60 4.04 -17.65
N ASN A 186 -6.98 3.83 -18.89
CA ASN A 186 -8.28 3.27 -19.31
C ASN A 186 -8.11 1.91 -19.98
N LEU A 187 -7.07 1.15 -19.56
CA LEU A 187 -6.83 -0.18 -20.10
C LEU A 187 -7.90 -1.17 -19.66
N ASN A 188 -8.29 -2.06 -20.57
CA ASN A 188 -9.06 -3.25 -20.27
C ASN A 188 -8.23 -4.51 -20.60
N SER A 189 -8.77 -5.70 -20.32
CA SER A 189 -8.04 -6.96 -20.52
C SER A 189 -7.61 -7.18 -21.98
N ASP A 190 -8.44 -6.82 -22.97
CA ASP A 190 -8.12 -6.91 -24.39
C ASP A 190 -7.16 -5.82 -24.85
N GLY A 191 -7.04 -4.74 -24.10
CA GLY A 191 -6.18 -3.59 -24.39
C GLY A 191 -4.69 -3.84 -24.19
N ILE A 192 -4.31 -4.88 -23.45
CA ILE A 192 -2.90 -5.24 -23.21
C ILE A 192 -2.52 -6.44 -24.09
N VAL A 193 -1.86 -6.16 -25.23
CA VAL A 193 -1.52 -7.20 -26.21
C VAL A 193 -0.05 -7.61 -26.08
N GLY A 194 0.21 -8.93 -26.02
CA GLY A 194 1.57 -9.48 -26.05
C GLY A 194 2.29 -9.50 -24.70
N LEU A 195 1.62 -9.28 -23.58
CA LEU A 195 2.24 -9.33 -22.24
C LEU A 195 2.88 -10.71 -21.96
N ALA A 196 2.25 -11.78 -22.43
CA ALA A 196 2.78 -13.15 -22.31
C ALA A 196 4.13 -13.39 -23.03
N ASP A 197 4.51 -12.53 -23.98
CA ASP A 197 5.82 -12.60 -24.62
C ASP A 197 6.94 -12.00 -23.73
N CYS A 198 6.57 -11.18 -22.73
CA CYS A 198 7.49 -10.41 -21.90
C CYS A 198 7.98 -11.20 -20.68
N GLY A 199 8.59 -12.39 -20.94
CA GLY A 199 9.00 -13.33 -19.90
C GLY A 199 10.09 -12.82 -18.94
N ALA A 200 10.64 -11.60 -19.11
CA ALA A 200 11.66 -11.03 -18.24
C ALA A 200 11.10 -10.01 -17.21
N ILE A 201 9.78 -9.79 -17.16
CA ILE A 201 9.19 -8.79 -16.26
C ILE A 201 9.48 -9.14 -14.79
N GLU A 202 10.10 -8.20 -14.09
CA GLU A 202 10.32 -8.18 -12.64
C GLU A 202 9.39 -7.19 -11.93
N VAL A 203 8.93 -6.14 -12.63
CA VAL A 203 8.05 -5.10 -12.09
C VAL A 203 6.84 -4.93 -13.00
N LEU A 204 5.66 -5.23 -12.47
CA LEU A 204 4.37 -5.02 -13.13
C LEU A 204 3.51 -4.06 -12.32
N ASN A 205 3.12 -2.95 -12.93
CA ASN A 205 2.16 -2.01 -12.36
C ASN A 205 1.10 -1.63 -13.41
N VAL A 206 -0.09 -2.16 -13.24
CA VAL A 206 -1.28 -1.84 -14.04
C VAL A 206 -2.43 -1.32 -13.16
N SER A 207 -2.09 -0.82 -11.98
CA SER A 207 -3.05 -0.32 -11.01
C SER A 207 -3.91 0.83 -11.57
N ASP A 208 -5.05 1.07 -10.93
CA ASP A 208 -5.99 2.11 -11.33
C ASP A 208 -6.42 2.00 -12.81
N ASN A 209 -6.67 0.77 -13.26
CA ASN A 209 -7.29 0.42 -14.55
C ASN A 209 -8.48 -0.53 -14.25
N PRO A 210 -9.64 -0.01 -13.85
CA PRO A 210 -10.73 -0.82 -13.29
C PRO A 210 -11.37 -1.81 -14.29
N GLU A 211 -11.18 -1.61 -15.59
CA GLU A 211 -11.70 -2.48 -16.66
C GLU A 211 -10.76 -3.67 -16.97
N ILE A 212 -9.61 -3.81 -16.29
CA ILE A 212 -8.78 -5.02 -16.37
C ILE A 212 -9.41 -6.08 -15.48
N GLU A 213 -10.13 -7.04 -16.09
CA GLU A 213 -10.82 -8.14 -15.40
C GLU A 213 -10.09 -9.49 -15.55
N ASP A 214 -9.08 -9.57 -16.42
CA ASP A 214 -8.29 -10.77 -16.72
C ASP A 214 -6.84 -10.36 -17.04
N LEU A 215 -5.85 -11.02 -16.41
CA LEU A 215 -4.44 -10.69 -16.56
C LEU A 215 -3.55 -11.93 -16.41
N ASP A 216 -3.07 -12.49 -17.53
CA ASP A 216 -2.15 -13.63 -17.50
C ASP A 216 -0.70 -13.20 -17.21
N ILE A 217 -0.22 -13.46 -16.00
CA ILE A 217 1.16 -13.22 -15.57
C ILE A 217 2.03 -14.49 -15.58
N SER A 218 1.50 -15.63 -16.02
CA SER A 218 2.14 -16.95 -15.91
C SER A 218 3.50 -17.06 -16.61
N ALA A 219 3.80 -16.18 -17.57
CA ALA A 219 5.06 -16.14 -18.29
C ALA A 219 6.23 -15.63 -17.43
N PHE A 220 5.95 -14.80 -16.38
CA PHE A 220 6.97 -14.14 -15.56
C PHE A 220 6.71 -14.17 -14.05
N ASP A 221 5.70 -14.89 -13.58
CA ASP A 221 5.31 -14.97 -12.18
C ASP A 221 6.45 -15.45 -11.24
N LEU A 222 7.33 -16.35 -11.72
CA LEU A 222 8.44 -16.89 -10.92
C LEU A 222 9.57 -15.89 -10.64
N GLN A 223 9.71 -14.84 -11.45
CA GLN A 223 10.76 -13.82 -11.30
C GLN A 223 10.23 -12.47 -10.88
N LEU A 224 8.90 -12.33 -10.83
CA LEU A 224 8.24 -11.10 -10.43
C LEU A 224 8.68 -10.68 -9.03
N ARG A 225 9.06 -9.40 -8.88
CA ARG A 225 9.50 -8.78 -7.62
C ARG A 225 8.47 -7.80 -7.08
N ILE A 226 7.83 -7.05 -7.98
CA ILE A 226 6.82 -6.07 -7.62
C ILE A 226 5.59 -6.32 -8.47
N LEU A 227 4.45 -6.53 -7.81
CA LEU A 227 3.14 -6.67 -8.42
C LEU A 227 2.20 -5.61 -7.84
N ASN A 228 1.78 -4.68 -8.67
CA ASN A 228 0.77 -3.70 -8.31
C ASN A 228 -0.40 -3.75 -9.30
N VAL A 229 -1.53 -4.27 -8.83
CA VAL A 229 -2.77 -4.42 -9.57
C VAL A 229 -3.95 -3.82 -8.81
N ASN A 230 -3.68 -2.88 -7.88
CA ASN A 230 -4.74 -2.29 -7.07
C ASN A 230 -5.76 -1.56 -7.95
N ASN A 231 -7.03 -1.55 -7.53
CA ASN A 231 -8.15 -0.94 -8.24
C ASN A 231 -8.29 -1.45 -9.68
N THR A 232 -8.16 -2.77 -9.88
CA THR A 232 -8.50 -3.49 -11.11
C THR A 232 -9.62 -4.48 -10.84
N GLY A 233 -10.23 -5.05 -11.89
CA GLY A 233 -11.28 -6.05 -11.79
C GLY A 233 -10.79 -7.49 -11.60
N ILE A 234 -9.48 -7.70 -11.42
CA ILE A 234 -8.80 -9.01 -11.33
C ILE A 234 -9.37 -9.86 -10.20
N GLY A 235 -9.54 -11.15 -10.44
CA GLY A 235 -10.06 -12.14 -9.50
C GLY A 235 -9.10 -13.29 -9.17
N ASP A 236 -9.63 -14.34 -8.55
CA ASP A 236 -8.83 -15.47 -8.03
C ASP A 236 -8.16 -16.34 -9.11
N ASP A 237 -8.69 -16.34 -10.34
CA ASP A 237 -8.18 -17.18 -11.43
C ASP A 237 -6.99 -16.52 -12.15
N ASP A 238 -6.71 -15.23 -11.91
CA ASP A 238 -5.70 -14.46 -12.63
C ASP A 238 -4.30 -14.57 -12.01
N ILE A 239 -4.23 -14.76 -10.68
CA ILE A 239 -2.97 -14.77 -9.95
C ILE A 239 -2.83 -16.03 -9.10
N ASP A 240 -1.89 -16.92 -9.46
CA ASP A 240 -1.48 -18.03 -8.61
C ASP A 240 -0.41 -17.55 -7.60
N PHE A 241 -0.85 -17.08 -6.43
CA PHE A 241 0.04 -16.62 -5.35
C PHE A 241 1.06 -17.66 -4.92
N THR A 242 0.77 -18.96 -5.07
CA THR A 242 1.70 -20.04 -4.67
C THR A 242 2.96 -20.10 -5.54
N ARG A 243 2.95 -19.43 -6.71
CA ARG A 243 4.08 -19.34 -7.65
C ARG A 243 4.94 -18.10 -7.44
N LEU A 244 4.44 -17.07 -6.73
CA LEU A 244 5.11 -15.78 -6.50
C LEU A 244 6.24 -15.90 -5.46
N ARG A 245 7.27 -16.70 -5.76
CA ARG A 245 8.36 -17.02 -4.81
C ARG A 245 9.40 -15.93 -4.65
N SER A 246 9.61 -15.12 -5.69
CA SER A 246 10.63 -14.06 -5.73
C SER A 246 10.08 -12.69 -5.39
N VAL A 247 8.76 -12.58 -5.17
CA VAL A 247 8.09 -11.30 -4.95
C VAL A 247 8.52 -10.66 -3.64
N ASN A 248 8.81 -9.37 -3.73
CA ASN A 248 9.12 -8.51 -2.59
C ASN A 248 7.92 -7.67 -2.16
N GLU A 249 7.16 -7.15 -3.13
CA GLU A 249 6.05 -6.24 -2.87
C GLU A 249 4.82 -6.64 -3.69
N ILE A 250 3.67 -6.71 -3.03
CA ILE A 250 2.35 -6.96 -3.64
C ILE A 250 1.37 -5.91 -3.16
N ASN A 251 0.65 -5.30 -4.09
CA ASN A 251 -0.53 -4.50 -3.81
C ASN A 251 -1.69 -4.95 -4.70
N ILE A 252 -2.71 -5.53 -4.06
CA ILE A 252 -3.94 -6.04 -4.68
C ILE A 252 -5.19 -5.35 -4.12
N THR A 253 -5.03 -4.19 -3.46
CA THR A 253 -6.12 -3.42 -2.85
C THR A 253 -7.24 -3.15 -3.87
N GLY A 254 -8.49 -3.35 -3.45
CA GLY A 254 -9.66 -3.00 -4.26
C GLY A 254 -9.84 -3.84 -5.54
N THR A 255 -9.30 -5.07 -5.57
CA THR A 255 -9.56 -6.07 -6.62
C THR A 255 -10.74 -6.98 -6.23
N ASN A 256 -11.05 -7.98 -7.06
CA ASN A 256 -12.07 -8.99 -6.76
C ASN A 256 -11.46 -10.28 -6.17
N ILE A 257 -10.21 -10.24 -5.73
CA ILE A 257 -9.51 -11.39 -5.15
C ILE A 257 -10.14 -11.73 -3.79
N THR A 258 -10.48 -13.01 -3.59
CA THR A 258 -11.05 -13.52 -2.35
C THR A 258 -10.07 -14.43 -1.59
N ARG A 259 -8.99 -14.88 -2.23
CA ARG A 259 -8.09 -15.91 -1.68
C ARG A 259 -6.62 -15.56 -1.91
N VAL A 260 -5.87 -15.39 -0.84
CA VAL A 260 -4.44 -15.05 -0.88
C VAL A 260 -3.63 -16.11 -0.14
N ASP A 261 -2.74 -16.81 -0.86
CA ASP A 261 -1.84 -17.84 -0.29
C ASP A 261 -0.38 -17.50 -0.55
N MET A 262 0.24 -16.81 0.41
CA MET A 262 1.63 -16.35 0.34
C MET A 262 2.64 -17.29 0.99
N ARG A 263 2.26 -18.53 1.36
CA ARG A 263 3.14 -19.44 2.12
C ARG A 263 4.48 -19.77 1.44
N ASN A 264 4.57 -19.61 0.11
CA ASN A 264 5.80 -19.86 -0.65
C ASN A 264 6.62 -18.59 -0.94
N SER A 265 6.17 -17.41 -0.50
CA SER A 265 6.78 -16.11 -0.82
C SER A 265 7.78 -15.71 0.27
N GLU A 266 8.94 -16.38 0.30
CA GLU A 266 9.96 -16.20 1.34
C GLU A 266 10.67 -14.83 1.29
N CYS A 267 10.57 -14.11 0.15
CA CYS A 267 11.26 -12.83 -0.08
C CYS A 267 10.36 -11.62 0.17
N ILE A 268 9.09 -11.82 0.53
CA ILE A 268 8.13 -10.72 0.64
C ILE A 268 8.49 -9.77 1.79
N THR A 269 8.41 -8.48 1.51
CA THR A 269 8.65 -7.38 2.47
C THR A 269 7.43 -6.48 2.64
N ALA A 270 6.51 -6.46 1.65
CA ALA A 270 5.28 -5.71 1.74
C ALA A 270 4.11 -6.44 1.08
N LEU A 271 3.03 -6.66 1.84
CA LEU A 271 1.76 -7.17 1.36
C LEU A 271 0.67 -6.15 1.68
N THR A 272 0.05 -5.60 0.64
CA THR A 272 -1.11 -4.70 0.76
C THR A 272 -2.31 -5.35 0.06
N CYS A 273 -3.31 -5.73 0.86
CA CYS A 273 -4.51 -6.42 0.40
C CYS A 273 -5.77 -5.86 1.08
N ARG A 274 -5.85 -4.52 1.21
CA ARG A 274 -6.98 -3.82 1.83
C ARG A 274 -8.22 -3.84 0.93
N ASP A 275 -9.36 -3.61 1.58
CA ASP A 275 -10.64 -3.39 0.90
C ASP A 275 -11.01 -4.53 -0.06
N LEU A 276 -10.72 -5.77 0.35
CA LEU A 276 -11.01 -7.01 -0.38
C LEU A 276 -12.02 -7.87 0.37
N PRO A 277 -12.87 -8.62 -0.34
CA PRO A 277 -13.78 -9.57 0.29
C PRO A 277 -13.07 -10.91 0.57
N LEU A 278 -12.01 -10.92 1.42
CA LEU A 278 -11.20 -12.11 1.62
C LEU A 278 -11.95 -13.22 2.38
N GLU A 279 -12.03 -14.39 1.75
CA GLU A 279 -12.42 -15.65 2.42
C GLU A 279 -11.22 -16.34 3.09
N TYR A 280 -9.99 -16.00 2.62
CA TYR A 280 -8.81 -16.75 2.97
C TYR A 280 -7.54 -15.91 2.80
N LEU A 281 -6.78 -15.77 3.88
CA LEU A 281 -5.44 -15.16 3.89
C LEU A 281 -4.45 -16.09 4.58
N LYS A 282 -3.43 -16.58 3.86
CA LYS A 282 -2.31 -17.33 4.41
C LYS A 282 -1.01 -16.57 4.24
N LEU A 283 -0.38 -16.26 5.36
CA LEU A 283 0.85 -15.50 5.41
C LEU A 283 2.08 -16.38 5.18
N PRO A 284 3.21 -15.81 4.74
CA PRO A 284 4.45 -16.53 4.56
C PRO A 284 5.11 -16.86 5.90
N THR A 285 5.95 -17.91 5.91
CA THR A 285 6.92 -18.11 6.98
C THR A 285 8.20 -17.38 6.58
N CYS A 286 8.47 -16.20 7.18
CA CYS A 286 9.61 -15.37 6.81
C CYS A 286 10.25 -14.70 8.02
N ASP A 287 11.56 -14.47 7.93
CA ASP A 287 12.38 -13.71 8.88
C ASP A 287 12.78 -12.33 8.33
N SER A 288 12.30 -12.01 7.13
CA SER A 288 12.52 -10.72 6.47
C SER A 288 11.68 -9.62 7.13
N ASN A 289 12.13 -8.39 7.00
CA ASN A 289 11.39 -7.21 7.44
C ASN A 289 10.06 -7.12 6.68
N LEU A 290 8.96 -7.58 7.29
CA LEU A 290 7.66 -7.73 6.65
C LEU A 290 6.67 -6.67 7.16
N GLN A 291 6.00 -6.03 6.24
CA GLN A 291 4.86 -5.14 6.46
C GLN A 291 3.60 -5.77 5.85
N ILE A 292 2.51 -5.77 6.59
CA ILE A 292 1.21 -6.26 6.13
C ILE A 292 0.15 -5.19 6.36
N ASP A 293 -0.64 -4.90 5.33
CA ASP A 293 -1.88 -4.12 5.43
C ASP A 293 -3.03 -4.92 4.82
N CYS A 294 -3.89 -5.47 5.68
CA CYS A 294 -5.08 -6.25 5.34
C CYS A 294 -6.35 -5.64 5.96
N ALA A 295 -6.38 -4.31 6.09
CA ALA A 295 -7.54 -3.62 6.65
C ALA A 295 -8.79 -3.80 5.77
N ASN A 296 -9.96 -3.89 6.41
CA ASN A 296 -11.26 -3.95 5.74
C ASN A 296 -11.38 -5.12 4.74
N THR A 297 -11.01 -6.33 5.18
CA THR A 297 -11.06 -7.54 4.35
C THR A 297 -12.10 -8.57 4.79
N GLY A 298 -12.67 -8.41 5.97
CA GLY A 298 -13.68 -9.31 6.52
C GLY A 298 -13.11 -10.61 7.09
N ILE A 299 -11.78 -10.76 7.21
CA ILE A 299 -11.17 -11.95 7.82
C ILE A 299 -11.51 -12.03 9.31
N THR A 300 -11.79 -13.24 9.78
CA THR A 300 -12.15 -13.52 11.19
C THR A 300 -10.98 -14.04 12.02
N GLU A 301 -9.90 -14.45 11.38
CA GLU A 301 -8.68 -14.96 12.02
C GLU A 301 -7.45 -14.55 11.21
N LEU A 302 -6.33 -14.29 11.88
CA LEU A 302 -5.06 -13.94 11.26
C LEU A 302 -3.91 -14.60 12.04
N ASP A 303 -3.26 -15.60 11.43
CA ASP A 303 -2.13 -16.30 12.01
C ASP A 303 -0.81 -15.65 11.58
N VAL A 304 -0.15 -14.95 12.50
CA VAL A 304 1.15 -14.31 12.30
C VAL A 304 2.33 -15.07 12.92
N THR A 305 2.09 -16.26 13.49
CA THR A 305 3.10 -17.04 14.25
C THR A 305 4.32 -17.42 13.43
N GLY A 306 4.19 -17.53 12.10
CA GLY A 306 5.30 -17.80 11.17
C GLY A 306 6.06 -16.57 10.70
N CYS A 307 5.58 -15.37 10.98
CA CYS A 307 6.11 -14.12 10.44
C CYS A 307 7.10 -13.49 11.43
N THR A 308 8.23 -14.16 11.71
CA THR A 308 9.19 -13.71 12.73
C THR A 308 9.86 -12.37 12.39
N GLY A 309 9.85 -11.93 11.13
CA GLY A 309 10.32 -10.62 10.66
C GLY A 309 9.23 -9.56 10.58
N LEU A 310 8.00 -9.83 11.03
CA LEU A 310 6.90 -8.87 10.98
C LEU A 310 7.21 -7.66 11.87
N TYR A 311 7.22 -6.46 11.27
CA TYR A 311 7.46 -5.21 11.99
C TYR A 311 6.27 -4.24 11.96
N GLN A 312 5.36 -4.40 11.00
CA GLN A 312 4.17 -3.59 10.89
C GLN A 312 2.97 -4.43 10.44
N LEU A 313 1.86 -4.28 11.15
CA LEU A 313 0.57 -4.86 10.78
C LEU A 313 -0.52 -3.80 10.89
N ASN A 314 -1.32 -3.67 9.83
CA ASN A 314 -2.62 -3.04 9.87
C ASN A 314 -3.69 -4.06 9.49
N CYS A 315 -4.54 -4.42 10.45
CA CYS A 315 -5.68 -5.33 10.24
C CYS A 315 -7.01 -4.71 10.68
N SER A 316 -7.09 -3.38 10.73
CA SER A 316 -8.29 -2.65 11.17
C SER A 316 -9.54 -3.01 10.36
N ASN A 317 -10.72 -2.84 10.97
CA ASN A 317 -12.02 -3.11 10.36
C ASN A 317 -12.18 -4.58 9.89
N ASN A 318 -11.74 -5.53 10.72
CA ASN A 318 -11.93 -6.96 10.53
C ASN A 318 -12.51 -7.60 11.78
N PRO A 319 -13.42 -8.59 11.70
CA PRO A 319 -13.98 -9.23 12.89
C PRO A 319 -13.01 -10.28 13.49
N ILE A 320 -11.79 -9.84 13.81
CA ILE A 320 -10.74 -10.67 14.43
C ILE A 320 -10.87 -10.58 15.94
N ARG A 321 -10.90 -11.74 16.63
CA ARG A 321 -11.06 -11.77 18.10
C ARG A 321 -9.76 -11.96 18.86
N GLU A 322 -8.74 -12.50 18.22
CA GLU A 322 -7.47 -12.82 18.87
C GLU A 322 -6.30 -12.47 17.95
N LEU A 323 -5.27 -11.80 18.50
CA LEU A 323 -3.98 -11.57 17.86
C LEU A 323 -2.86 -11.94 18.83
N ASP A 324 -1.93 -12.79 18.36
CA ASP A 324 -0.78 -13.24 19.14
C ASP A 324 0.54 -12.94 18.41
N PHE A 325 1.29 -11.98 18.95
CA PHE A 325 2.58 -11.53 18.43
C PHE A 325 3.80 -12.08 19.18
N THR A 326 3.64 -13.11 20.01
CA THR A 326 4.76 -13.67 20.82
C THR A 326 5.97 -14.10 19.99
N ASN A 327 5.79 -14.41 18.68
CA ASN A 327 6.86 -14.78 17.77
C ASN A 327 7.31 -13.63 16.86
N CYS A 328 6.89 -12.39 17.10
CA CYS A 328 7.20 -11.22 16.26
C CYS A 328 8.12 -10.22 17.02
N PRO A 329 9.38 -10.55 17.31
CA PRO A 329 10.26 -9.72 18.15
C PRO A 329 10.66 -8.38 17.50
N TRP A 330 10.37 -8.19 16.22
CA TRP A 330 10.68 -6.95 15.48
C TRP A 330 9.46 -6.05 15.31
N MET A 331 8.31 -6.41 15.92
CA MET A 331 7.08 -5.63 15.84
C MET A 331 7.29 -4.20 16.34
N GLN A 332 6.97 -3.21 15.49
CA GLN A 332 7.05 -1.79 15.79
C GLN A 332 5.70 -1.09 15.72
N PHE A 333 4.84 -1.50 14.78
CA PHE A 333 3.56 -0.83 14.53
C PHE A 333 2.42 -1.85 14.48
N VAL A 334 1.50 -1.79 15.43
CA VAL A 334 0.27 -2.58 15.46
C VAL A 334 -0.91 -1.64 15.29
N ILE A 335 -1.69 -1.81 14.22
CA ILE A 335 -2.90 -1.05 13.93
C ILE A 335 -4.03 -2.04 13.76
N ALA A 336 -4.89 -2.14 14.77
CA ALA A 336 -5.98 -3.12 14.88
C ALA A 336 -7.24 -2.44 15.44
N ASN A 337 -7.60 -1.29 14.85
CA ASN A 337 -8.79 -0.54 15.24
C ASN A 337 -10.06 -1.19 14.67
N ASP A 338 -11.18 -1.03 15.38
CA ASP A 338 -12.50 -1.47 14.91
C ASP A 338 -12.52 -2.97 14.50
N CYS A 339 -11.81 -3.80 15.27
CA CYS A 339 -11.86 -5.26 15.22
C CYS A 339 -12.85 -5.77 16.28
N GLU A 340 -12.93 -6.99 16.55
CA GLU A 340 -13.70 -7.56 17.69
C GLU A 340 -12.75 -8.15 18.73
N LEU A 341 -11.51 -7.60 18.88
CA LEU A 341 -10.48 -8.20 19.71
C LEU A 341 -10.91 -8.37 21.16
N GLU A 342 -10.89 -9.61 21.60
CA GLU A 342 -11.03 -10.01 23.00
C GLU A 342 -9.66 -10.19 23.65
N THR A 343 -8.64 -10.58 22.85
CA THR A 343 -7.26 -10.76 23.29
C THR A 343 -6.26 -10.17 22.31
N LEU A 344 -5.25 -9.46 22.85
CA LEU A 344 -4.12 -8.91 22.12
C LEU A 344 -2.83 -9.23 22.89
N ASN A 345 -2.08 -10.23 22.44
CA ASN A 345 -0.86 -10.67 23.09
C ASN A 345 0.36 -10.03 22.43
N LEU A 346 1.02 -9.13 23.16
CA LEU A 346 2.19 -8.37 22.73
C LEU A 346 3.48 -8.80 23.47
N ALA A 347 3.44 -9.94 24.18
CA ALA A 347 4.60 -10.43 24.93
C ALA A 347 5.81 -10.65 24.01
N GLY A 348 6.95 -10.04 24.35
CA GLY A 348 8.18 -10.11 23.55
C GLY A 348 8.30 -9.06 22.44
N CYS A 349 7.31 -8.17 22.26
CA CYS A 349 7.35 -7.06 21.31
C CYS A 349 7.98 -5.81 21.94
N ASP A 350 9.24 -5.90 22.35
CA ASP A 350 9.96 -4.82 23.07
C ASP A 350 10.37 -3.65 22.15
N LYS A 351 10.13 -3.76 20.85
CA LYS A 351 10.43 -2.74 19.83
C LYS A 351 9.22 -1.90 19.41
N LEU A 352 8.08 -2.07 20.07
CA LEU A 352 6.87 -1.32 19.73
C LEU A 352 7.08 0.20 19.84
N ILE A 353 6.70 0.90 18.78
CA ILE A 353 6.67 2.36 18.66
C ILE A 353 5.23 2.87 18.70
N ALA A 354 4.30 2.14 18.09
CA ALA A 354 2.89 2.50 18.08
C ALA A 354 1.99 1.26 18.21
N VAL A 355 0.95 1.40 19.06
CA VAL A 355 -0.15 0.44 19.20
C VAL A 355 -1.46 1.20 19.11
N GLU A 356 -2.25 0.88 18.10
CA GLU A 356 -3.60 1.38 17.89
C GLU A 356 -4.57 0.19 17.93
N CYS A 357 -5.39 0.12 18.95
CA CYS A 357 -6.38 -0.96 19.15
C CYS A 357 -7.72 -0.41 19.62
N MET A 358 -8.11 0.74 19.07
CA MET A 358 -9.37 1.42 19.43
C MET A 358 -10.60 0.60 19.01
N ASN A 359 -11.71 0.77 19.76
CA ASN A 359 -13.01 0.18 19.44
C ASN A 359 -12.96 -1.35 19.33
N ASN A 360 -12.43 -2.01 20.36
CA ASN A 360 -12.37 -3.45 20.50
C ASN A 360 -13.07 -3.93 21.78
N ASN A 361 -12.97 -5.21 22.10
CA ASN A 361 -13.55 -5.83 23.31
C ASN A 361 -12.46 -6.23 24.31
N LEU A 362 -11.29 -5.57 24.28
CA LEU A 362 -10.18 -5.89 25.18
C LEU A 362 -10.54 -5.58 26.64
N THR A 363 -10.23 -6.50 27.55
CA THR A 363 -10.35 -6.30 29.00
C THR A 363 -9.00 -6.05 29.66
N GLU A 364 -7.91 -6.41 29.02
CA GLU A 364 -6.55 -6.15 29.48
C GLU A 364 -5.62 -5.84 28.30
N ILE A 365 -4.59 -5.04 28.55
CA ILE A 365 -3.50 -4.78 27.61
C ILE A 365 -2.22 -4.51 28.37
N ASP A 366 -1.14 -5.21 27.98
CA ASP A 366 0.19 -5.07 28.55
C ASP A 366 1.22 -4.73 27.46
N VAL A 367 1.69 -3.49 27.46
CA VAL A 367 2.78 -2.99 26.62
C VAL A 367 3.94 -2.49 27.48
N SER A 368 4.05 -2.97 28.72
CA SER A 368 5.08 -2.53 29.67
C SER A 368 6.51 -2.90 29.27
N ALA A 369 6.68 -3.87 28.35
CA ALA A 369 8.00 -4.21 27.79
C ALA A 369 8.47 -3.25 26.70
N ALA A 370 7.58 -2.42 26.13
CA ALA A 370 7.85 -1.54 24.99
C ALA A 370 8.42 -0.19 25.44
N CYS A 371 9.72 -0.14 25.71
CA CYS A 371 10.39 1.07 26.20
C CYS A 371 10.40 2.24 25.19
N GLU A 372 10.19 1.98 23.91
CA GLU A 372 10.23 2.99 22.84
C GLU A 372 8.82 3.41 22.39
N LEU A 373 7.77 3.00 23.11
CA LEU A 373 6.38 3.27 22.76
C LEU A 373 6.10 4.78 22.77
N ALA A 374 5.78 5.33 21.59
CA ALA A 374 5.51 6.75 21.39
C ALA A 374 4.01 7.04 21.18
N GLN A 375 3.25 6.05 20.70
CA GLN A 375 1.82 6.18 20.40
C GLN A 375 1.07 4.97 20.95
N PHE A 376 0.08 5.22 21.80
CA PHE A 376 -0.75 4.18 22.39
C PHE A 376 -2.21 4.63 22.42
N TYR A 377 -3.02 4.07 21.52
CA TYR A 377 -4.43 4.40 21.37
C TYR A 377 -5.29 3.15 21.60
N CYS A 378 -6.01 3.11 22.70
CA CYS A 378 -6.84 1.96 23.11
C CYS A 378 -8.25 2.37 23.58
N THR A 379 -8.74 3.54 23.16
CA THR A 379 -10.11 4.00 23.49
C THR A 379 -11.17 3.08 22.89
N GLY A 380 -12.36 3.03 23.49
CA GLY A 380 -13.46 2.18 23.02
C GLY A 380 -13.27 0.68 23.35
N ASN A 381 -12.47 0.37 24.39
CA ASN A 381 -12.33 -0.96 24.98
C ASN A 381 -12.95 -1.00 26.38
N MET A 382 -13.03 -2.18 26.99
CA MET A 382 -13.55 -2.40 28.35
C MET A 382 -12.40 -2.78 29.31
N LEU A 383 -11.32 -1.98 29.30
CA LEU A 383 -10.09 -2.31 30.01
C LEU A 383 -10.26 -2.24 31.51
N THR A 384 -9.93 -3.32 32.19
CA THR A 384 -9.82 -3.40 33.65
C THR A 384 -8.38 -3.41 34.12
N ASN A 385 -7.44 -3.79 33.25
CA ASN A 385 -6.02 -3.81 33.50
C ASN A 385 -5.26 -3.21 32.28
N ILE A 386 -4.42 -2.21 32.56
CA ILE A 386 -3.60 -1.54 31.56
C ILE A 386 -2.21 -1.38 32.12
N PHE A 387 -1.19 -1.86 31.38
CA PHE A 387 0.21 -1.70 31.75
C PHE A 387 1.01 -1.19 30.57
N TRP A 388 1.72 -0.06 30.74
CA TRP A 388 2.65 0.43 29.74
C TRP A 388 3.88 1.09 30.35
N HIS A 389 4.95 1.15 29.58
CA HIS A 389 6.21 1.73 29.97
C HIS A 389 6.26 3.22 29.63
N VAL A 390 6.73 4.03 30.57
CA VAL A 390 7.02 5.45 30.32
C VAL A 390 8.53 5.66 30.44
N ASN A 391 9.15 6.07 29.34
CA ASN A 391 10.56 6.43 29.34
C ASN A 391 10.69 7.93 29.58
N ASN A 392 11.25 8.31 30.73
CA ASN A 392 11.56 9.69 31.05
C ASN A 392 13.07 9.90 30.96
N GLU A 393 13.54 10.65 29.96
CA GLU A 393 14.97 10.93 29.75
C GLU A 393 15.66 11.57 30.97
N TRP A 394 14.91 12.13 31.92
CA TRP A 394 15.46 12.89 33.07
C TRP A 394 15.35 12.15 34.41
N ASP A 395 14.32 11.31 34.59
CA ASP A 395 14.01 10.73 35.91
C ASP A 395 14.00 9.19 35.93
N GLY A 396 14.23 8.51 34.79
CA GLY A 396 14.27 7.05 34.67
C GLY A 396 13.03 6.44 33.99
N GLU A 397 12.88 5.14 34.11
CA GLU A 397 11.81 4.34 33.51
C GLU A 397 10.71 4.08 34.55
N TYR A 398 9.45 4.27 34.17
CA TYR A 398 8.28 4.04 35.01
C TYR A 398 7.27 3.16 34.31
N ILE A 399 6.55 2.35 35.08
CA ILE A 399 5.39 1.60 34.59
C ILE A 399 4.12 2.35 35.01
N VAL A 400 3.19 2.53 34.09
CA VAL A 400 1.84 2.98 34.40
C VAL A 400 0.97 1.76 34.54
N SER A 401 0.29 1.63 35.68
CA SER A 401 -0.64 0.56 35.97
C SER A 401 -2.01 1.17 36.29
N LEU A 402 -3.02 0.83 35.53
CA LEU A 402 -4.40 1.22 35.78
C LEU A 402 -5.24 -0.02 35.94
N GLU A 403 -6.00 -0.06 37.03
CA GLU A 403 -6.90 -1.16 37.36
C GLU A 403 -8.31 -0.62 37.57
N SER A 404 -9.30 -1.51 37.54
CA SER A 404 -10.65 -1.17 37.96
C SER A 404 -11.18 -2.14 39.02
N GLU A 405 -11.81 -1.60 40.05
CA GLU A 405 -12.49 -2.37 41.09
C GLU A 405 -14.00 -2.14 40.96
N GLY A 406 -14.76 -3.23 40.84
CA GLY A 406 -16.18 -3.20 40.58
C GLY A 406 -16.52 -3.30 39.09
N ASN A 407 -17.80 -3.02 38.75
CA ASN A 407 -18.26 -3.12 37.37
C ASN A 407 -18.12 -1.78 36.65
N GLY A 408 -16.99 -1.61 36.02
CA GLY A 408 -16.61 -0.47 35.17
C GLY A 408 -15.30 -0.78 34.47
N TYR A 409 -14.84 0.14 33.63
CA TYR A 409 -13.58 0.03 32.93
C TYR A 409 -12.90 1.39 32.80
N VAL A 410 -11.64 1.39 32.42
CA VAL A 410 -10.85 2.60 32.18
C VAL A 410 -10.64 2.78 30.68
N ALA A 411 -10.98 3.95 30.16
CA ALA A 411 -10.64 4.37 28.81
C ALA A 411 -9.41 5.27 28.88
N VAL A 412 -8.46 5.06 27.96
CA VAL A 412 -7.30 5.96 27.75
C VAL A 412 -7.56 6.76 26.49
N GLY A 413 -7.50 8.07 26.58
CA GLY A 413 -7.84 8.94 25.49
C GLY A 413 -6.91 10.15 25.36
N PHE A 414 -7.02 10.81 24.23
CA PHE A 414 -6.45 12.15 24.02
C PHE A 414 -7.42 13.01 23.23
N GLU A 415 -7.31 14.31 23.41
CA GLU A 415 -7.99 15.31 22.58
C GLU A 415 -7.02 16.46 22.27
N VAL A 416 -7.30 17.22 21.22
CA VAL A 416 -6.49 18.39 20.86
C VAL A 416 -7.12 19.63 21.49
N ASP A 417 -6.36 20.33 22.33
CA ASP A 417 -6.75 21.62 22.86
C ASP A 417 -6.95 22.63 21.72
N PRO A 418 -8.16 23.14 21.51
CA PRO A 418 -8.46 24.03 20.39
C PRO A 418 -7.76 25.40 20.49
N GLU A 419 -7.28 25.79 21.67
CA GLU A 419 -6.60 27.06 21.89
C GLU A 419 -5.09 26.96 21.70
N THR A 420 -4.48 25.88 22.18
CA THR A 420 -3.03 25.68 22.19
C THR A 420 -2.53 24.73 21.11
N TRP A 421 -3.43 23.93 20.50
CA TRP A 421 -3.10 22.82 19.60
C TRP A 421 -2.25 21.72 20.26
N GLY A 422 -2.19 21.74 21.59
CA GLY A 422 -1.54 20.69 22.40
C GLY A 422 -2.43 19.46 22.58
N ALA A 423 -1.82 18.30 22.79
CA ALA A 423 -2.58 17.10 23.18
C ALA A 423 -2.90 17.14 24.67
N ILE A 424 -4.17 16.93 25.02
CA ILE A 424 -4.64 16.66 26.39
C ILE A 424 -4.84 15.18 26.51
N ASN A 425 -4.03 14.50 27.31
CA ASN A 425 -4.16 13.06 27.56
C ASN A 425 -4.97 12.83 28.82
N PHE A 426 -5.84 11.83 28.80
CA PHE A 426 -6.69 11.57 29.96
C PHE A 426 -7.02 10.08 30.13
N PHE A 427 -7.27 9.70 31.39
CA PHE A 427 -7.95 8.47 31.78
C PHE A 427 -9.40 8.81 32.04
N GLU A 428 -10.31 7.96 31.63
CA GLU A 428 -11.74 8.11 31.90
C GLU A 428 -12.29 6.84 32.52
N ALA A 429 -12.83 6.97 33.72
CA ALA A 429 -13.50 5.87 34.42
C ALA A 429 -14.95 5.77 33.93
N VAL A 430 -15.28 4.67 33.26
CA VAL A 430 -16.59 4.44 32.63
C VAL A 430 -17.33 3.36 33.39
N PRO A 431 -18.41 3.71 34.14
CA PRO A 431 -19.21 2.72 34.87
C PRO A 431 -20.04 1.89 33.90
N GLN A 432 -20.23 0.59 34.20
CA GLN A 432 -21.22 -0.24 33.53
C GLN A 432 -22.64 0.10 34.02
N GLU A 433 -23.66 -0.35 33.26
CA GLU A 433 -25.06 -0.12 33.58
C GLU A 433 -25.42 -0.62 35.01
N GLY A 434 -26.05 0.24 35.81
CA GLY A 434 -26.38 -0.03 37.20
C GLY A 434 -25.24 0.20 38.19
N TYR A 435 -24.13 0.78 37.73
CA TYR A 435 -22.99 1.18 38.57
C TYR A 435 -22.65 2.65 38.35
N ARG A 436 -21.96 3.23 39.35
CA ARG A 436 -21.40 4.59 39.26
C ARG A 436 -19.95 4.59 39.66
N PHE A 437 -19.18 5.48 39.06
CA PHE A 437 -17.84 5.78 39.52
C PHE A 437 -17.87 6.49 40.88
N VAL A 438 -16.92 6.15 41.73
CA VAL A 438 -16.73 6.76 43.04
C VAL A 438 -15.52 7.69 43.02
N ASN A 439 -14.36 7.13 42.83
CA ASN A 439 -13.10 7.84 42.85
C ASN A 439 -11.98 7.00 42.23
N TRP A 440 -10.86 7.68 41.93
CA TRP A 440 -9.56 7.07 41.71
C TRP A 440 -8.85 6.95 43.04
N VAL A 441 -8.26 5.79 43.32
CA VAL A 441 -7.45 5.55 44.51
C VAL A 441 -6.05 5.05 44.11
N ASP A 442 -5.08 5.22 45.02
CA ASP A 442 -3.77 4.57 44.90
C ASP A 442 -3.84 3.10 45.38
N THR A 443 -2.73 2.38 45.28
CA THR A 443 -2.61 0.98 45.74
C THR A 443 -2.76 0.81 47.24
N ASP A 444 -2.66 1.87 48.05
CA ASP A 444 -2.89 1.90 49.48
C ASP A 444 -4.39 2.24 49.82
N GLY A 445 -5.19 2.55 48.78
CA GLY A 445 -6.61 2.91 48.93
C GLY A 445 -6.85 4.40 49.25
N ASN A 446 -5.84 5.26 49.16
CA ASN A 446 -6.01 6.70 49.34
C ASN A 446 -6.64 7.33 48.11
N GLU A 447 -7.58 8.24 48.30
CA GLU A 447 -8.24 8.96 47.22
C GLU A 447 -7.29 9.89 46.48
N ILE A 448 -7.24 9.73 45.15
CA ILE A 448 -6.48 10.60 44.21
C ILE A 448 -7.41 11.65 43.59
N SER A 449 -8.57 11.24 43.07
CA SER A 449 -9.55 12.12 42.43
C SER A 449 -10.95 11.54 42.45
N THR A 450 -11.96 12.40 42.53
CA THR A 450 -13.38 12.07 42.35
C THR A 450 -13.90 12.45 40.98
N ASP A 451 -13.08 13.04 40.12
CA ASP A 451 -13.41 13.31 38.74
C ASP A 451 -13.22 12.04 37.93
N PRO A 452 -14.25 11.54 37.23
CA PRO A 452 -14.10 10.35 36.39
C PRO A 452 -13.08 10.56 35.28
N ARG A 453 -12.89 11.79 34.82
CA ARG A 453 -11.85 12.14 33.85
C ARG A 453 -10.62 12.71 34.58
N TYR A 454 -9.52 12.00 34.44
CA TYR A 454 -8.24 12.38 35.04
C TYR A 454 -7.25 12.75 33.92
N GLU A 455 -6.90 14.01 33.81
CA GLU A 455 -5.87 14.48 32.85
C GLU A 455 -4.48 14.12 33.37
N TYR A 456 -3.64 13.54 32.52
CA TYR A 456 -2.32 13.09 32.93
C TYR A 456 -1.22 13.61 32.02
N GLU A 457 -0.04 13.76 32.61
CA GLU A 457 1.18 14.10 31.89
C GLU A 457 1.83 12.80 31.39
N PRO A 458 2.05 12.59 30.10
CA PRO A 458 2.54 11.33 29.55
C PRO A 458 3.91 10.85 30.07
N ARG A 459 4.59 11.66 30.86
CA ARG A 459 5.93 11.38 31.37
C ARG A 459 6.00 11.04 32.85
N ASN A 460 4.86 10.86 33.49
CA ASN A 460 4.78 10.54 34.90
C ASN A 460 4.34 9.09 35.14
N ALA A 461 4.82 8.50 36.24
CA ALA A 461 4.32 7.22 36.70
C ALA A 461 2.90 7.40 37.29
N TYR A 462 2.02 6.44 37.04
CA TYR A 462 0.70 6.38 37.62
C TYR A 462 0.40 4.94 38.05
N GLU A 463 -0.03 4.77 39.30
CA GLU A 463 -0.58 3.52 39.81
C GLU A 463 -1.94 3.89 40.42
N MET A 464 -3.02 3.60 39.68
CA MET A 464 -4.36 4.08 40.03
C MET A 464 -5.41 2.99 39.81
N ILE A 465 -6.38 2.98 40.70
CA ILE A 465 -7.52 2.07 40.65
C ILE A 465 -8.79 2.91 40.53
N ALA A 466 -9.60 2.66 39.51
CA ALA A 466 -10.92 3.24 39.36
C ALA A 466 -11.93 2.43 40.16
N VAL A 467 -12.60 3.04 41.11
CA VAL A 467 -13.57 2.34 42.01
C VAL A 467 -14.99 2.60 41.54
N PHE A 468 -15.71 1.50 41.30
CA PHE A 468 -17.13 1.51 40.91
C PHE A 468 -18.01 0.79 41.94
N VAL A 469 -19.17 1.35 42.23
CA VAL A 469 -20.15 0.75 43.16
C VAL A 469 -21.53 0.70 42.51
N PRO A 470 -22.42 -0.23 42.94
CA PRO A 470 -23.79 -0.29 42.43
C PRO A 470 -24.51 1.06 42.57
N ASP A 471 -25.30 1.42 41.57
CA ASP A 471 -26.12 2.63 41.61
C ASP A 471 -27.19 2.48 42.69
N GLY A 472 -27.29 3.44 43.61
CA GLY A 472 -28.16 3.35 44.78
C GLY A 472 -27.49 2.88 46.07
N SER A 473 -26.20 2.49 46.05
CA SER A 473 -25.41 2.34 47.28
C SER A 473 -25.11 3.73 47.87
N GLU A 474 -25.28 3.85 49.18
CA GLU A 474 -24.91 5.09 49.91
C GLU A 474 -23.36 5.32 49.76
N PRO A 475 -22.92 6.59 49.73
CA PRO A 475 -21.49 6.86 49.69
C PRO A 475 -20.82 6.23 50.90
N VAL A 476 -19.74 5.47 50.68
CA VAL A 476 -18.92 4.91 51.75
C VAL A 476 -18.21 6.07 52.44
N VAL A 477 -18.84 6.58 53.50
CA VAL A 477 -18.20 7.50 54.42
C VAL A 477 -17.35 6.60 55.33
N THR A 478 -16.06 6.68 55.27
CA THR A 478 -15.17 6.10 56.26
C THR A 478 -15.35 6.85 57.56
N GLU A 479 -16.31 6.46 58.38
CA GLU A 479 -16.42 6.87 59.77
C GLU A 479 -15.80 5.81 60.68
N GLU A 480 -15.02 6.28 61.64
CA GLU A 480 -14.49 5.48 62.74
C GLU A 480 -15.63 4.73 63.47
N PRO A 481 -15.36 3.57 64.06
CA PRO A 481 -16.38 2.64 64.57
C PRO A 481 -17.08 3.18 65.79
N THR A 482 -18.41 3.41 65.70
CA THR A 482 -19.33 3.52 66.86
C THR A 482 -20.33 2.38 66.84
N GLU A 483 -20.57 1.83 68.07
CA GLU A 483 -21.31 0.64 68.45
C GLU A 483 -22.79 0.59 68.01
N PRO A 484 -23.44 -0.59 68.03
CA PRO A 484 -24.69 -0.90 67.31
C PRO A 484 -25.96 -0.47 68.06
N VAL A 485 -26.94 0.02 67.29
CA VAL A 485 -28.36 0.13 67.81
C VAL A 485 -29.29 -0.75 66.97
N VAL A 486 -29.97 -1.63 67.64
CA VAL A 486 -31.03 -2.54 67.20
C VAL A 486 -32.35 -1.79 67.03
N THR A 487 -33.13 -2.04 65.95
CA THR A 487 -34.64 -2.25 65.99
C THR A 487 -35.19 -2.39 64.56
N ASP A 488 -35.78 -3.53 64.34
CA ASP A 488 -37.17 -3.96 64.05
C ASP A 488 -37.91 -3.49 62.79
N GLU A 489 -38.18 -4.52 62.03
CA GLU A 489 -39.40 -5.01 61.32
C GLU A 489 -40.05 -4.21 60.11
N PRO A 490 -40.77 -4.94 59.24
CA PRO A 490 -40.79 -4.75 57.81
C PRO A 490 -42.13 -4.22 57.26
N THR A 491 -42.20 -3.73 56.08
CA THR A 491 -43.44 -3.58 55.29
C THR A 491 -43.26 -3.92 53.81
N GLU A 492 -44.29 -4.57 53.31
CA GLU A 492 -44.51 -5.30 52.09
C GLU A 492 -44.50 -4.45 50.79
N PRO A 493 -44.53 -5.09 49.60
CA PRO A 493 -44.13 -4.54 48.30
C PRO A 493 -45.30 -3.91 47.55
N ILE A 494 -44.99 -2.95 46.69
CA ILE A 494 -45.90 -2.44 45.65
C ILE A 494 -45.37 -2.84 44.28
N VAL A 495 -46.24 -3.53 43.56
CA VAL A 495 -46.13 -3.90 42.13
C VAL A 495 -46.60 -2.74 41.27
N THR A 496 -45.89 -2.39 40.20
CA THR A 496 -46.45 -1.85 38.95
C THR A 496 -45.46 -1.97 37.82
N ASP A 497 -45.78 -2.78 36.88
CA ASP A 497 -46.15 -2.62 35.47
C ASP A 497 -45.11 -2.06 34.48
N GLU A 498 -44.78 -2.97 33.59
CA GLU A 498 -44.51 -2.96 32.12
C GLU A 498 -43.48 -2.03 31.46
N PRO A 499 -42.85 -2.55 30.40
CA PRO A 499 -41.59 -2.03 29.85
C PRO A 499 -41.83 -1.10 28.68
N THR A 500 -41.03 -0.06 28.59
CA THR A 500 -40.84 0.77 27.39
C THR A 500 -39.53 0.43 26.70
N GLU A 501 -39.62 0.35 25.37
CA GLU A 501 -38.55 0.00 24.41
C GLU A 501 -37.27 0.83 24.56
N PRO A 502 -36.10 0.28 24.18
CA PRO A 502 -34.83 0.97 24.30
C PRO A 502 -34.66 2.03 23.18
N ILE A 503 -34.36 3.23 23.60
CA ILE A 503 -33.92 4.32 22.74
C ILE A 503 -32.40 4.13 22.54
N THR A 504 -32.00 3.89 21.30
CA THR A 504 -30.59 3.94 20.91
C THR A 504 -30.06 5.37 21.02
N PRO A 505 -28.94 5.63 21.66
CA PRO A 505 -28.30 6.94 21.59
C PRO A 505 -27.57 7.11 20.27
N ASP A 506 -27.90 8.19 19.54
CA ASP A 506 -27.10 8.70 18.43
C ASP A 506 -25.70 9.06 18.92
N VAL A 507 -24.72 8.32 18.44
CA VAL A 507 -23.30 8.66 18.61
C VAL A 507 -22.95 9.71 17.55
N PRO A 508 -22.44 10.89 17.91
CA PRO A 508 -21.91 11.84 16.94
C PRO A 508 -20.66 11.22 16.31
N ALA A 509 -20.65 11.15 14.99
CA ALA A 509 -19.47 10.77 14.22
C ALA A 509 -18.37 11.82 14.44
N THR A 510 -17.44 11.53 15.33
CA THR A 510 -16.16 12.24 15.38
C THR A 510 -15.31 11.66 14.28
N GLY A 511 -15.05 12.48 13.24
CA GLY A 511 -14.15 12.11 12.15
C GLY A 511 -12.75 11.83 12.68
N ALA A 512 -12.40 10.57 12.76
CA ALA A 512 -11.03 10.14 12.92
C ALA A 512 -10.29 10.54 11.64
N VAL A 513 -9.42 11.53 11.73
CA VAL A 513 -8.40 11.76 10.72
C VAL A 513 -7.41 10.61 10.87
N SER A 514 -7.63 9.53 10.13
CA SER A 514 -6.60 8.53 9.97
C SER A 514 -5.42 9.23 9.30
N LEU A 515 -4.33 9.39 10.02
CA LEU A 515 -3.03 9.56 9.41
C LEU A 515 -2.75 8.26 8.63
N SER A 516 -3.22 8.25 7.37
CA SER A 516 -2.68 7.28 6.42
C SER A 516 -1.18 7.47 6.47
N VAL A 517 -0.48 6.47 6.99
CA VAL A 517 0.95 6.33 6.79
C VAL A 517 1.13 6.46 5.28
N LEU A 518 1.66 7.60 4.87
CA LEU A 518 2.12 7.82 3.51
C LEU A 518 3.02 6.64 3.21
N GLY A 519 2.49 5.74 2.36
CA GLY A 519 3.36 4.80 1.68
C GLY A 519 4.48 5.64 1.12
N VAL A 520 5.69 5.40 1.58
CA VAL A 520 6.87 5.88 0.93
C VAL A 520 6.84 5.20 -0.44
N ALA A 521 6.17 5.87 -1.40
CA ALA A 521 6.49 5.63 -2.78
C ALA A 521 7.98 5.95 -2.86
N ALA A 522 8.80 4.91 -2.84
CA ALA A 522 10.16 5.02 -3.27
C ALA A 522 10.06 5.47 -4.74
N ILE A 523 10.04 6.77 -4.94
CA ILE A 523 10.32 7.35 -6.23
C ILE A 523 11.77 6.95 -6.48
N LEU A 524 11.94 5.82 -7.14
CA LEU A 524 13.16 5.55 -7.88
C LEU A 524 13.22 6.58 -9.01
N ALA A 525 13.64 7.79 -8.67
CA ALA A 525 14.28 8.68 -9.62
C ALA A 525 15.60 8.00 -10.01
N GLY A 526 15.46 6.93 -10.81
CA GLY A 526 16.58 6.31 -11.50
C GLY A 526 17.05 7.26 -12.57
N GLY A 527 17.89 8.23 -12.18
CA GLY A 527 18.72 8.91 -13.16
C GLY A 527 19.51 7.84 -13.91
N ILE A 528 19.36 7.83 -15.22
CA ILE A 528 20.13 6.99 -16.14
C ILE A 528 21.61 7.32 -15.92
N ALA A 529 22.30 6.55 -15.07
CA ALA A 529 23.74 6.57 -15.00
C ALA A 529 24.25 5.76 -16.19
N VAL A 530 24.54 6.44 -17.31
CA VAL A 530 25.28 5.87 -18.42
C VAL A 530 26.67 5.49 -17.92
N SER A 531 26.84 4.22 -17.59
CA SER A 531 28.14 3.66 -17.25
C SER A 531 29.02 3.65 -18.49
N LYS A 532 29.90 4.64 -18.65
CA LYS A 532 31.01 4.59 -19.60
C LYS A 532 31.91 3.42 -19.20
N ARG A 533 31.74 2.25 -19.80
CA ARG A 533 32.80 1.23 -19.84
C ARG A 533 33.91 1.73 -20.76
N LYS A 534 35.05 2.11 -20.19
CA LYS A 534 36.31 2.24 -20.93
C LYS A 534 36.81 0.82 -21.25
N HIS A 535 37.04 0.60 -22.49
CA HIS A 535 38.10 -0.32 -22.94
C HIS A 535 39.44 0.35 -22.86
#